data_096205af107ef7d58f7f8fcaa7836dc9
#
_entry.id   096205af107ef7d58f7f8fcaa7836dc9
#
_cell.length_a   1.000
_cell.length_b   1.000
_cell.length_c   1.000
_cell.angle_alpha   90.00
_cell.angle_beta   90.00
_cell.angle_gamma   90.00
#
_symmetry.space_group_name_H-M   'P 1'
#
loop_
_entity.id
_entity.type
_entity.pdbx_description
1 polymer ?
#
loop_
_entity_poly.entity_id
_entity_poly.type
_entity_poly.pdbx_seq_one_letter_code
_entity_poly.pdbx_strand_id
1 'polypeptide(L)'
;SGVEEFYSIIGKALGMEYFYIGDISSGNHWIEWGKDKTGKYAGKYKVILSKTPILQSKEFALEGKGWTHSSTIRIETKIKNKELTFYSLHIPGSAGVVEGSVMKNLVDVVLMKDTSKRIIVMGDFNDLPETNAMQYIFNSGFKSVWDDVEDAEQYIDKYKYGQIDNILINKNSGMKAEIAYSIFKKDISLSDHPFLWSKIII
;
A
#
# COMPACT_ATOMS: atom_id res chain seq x y z
N SER A 1 -5.09 0.73 22.94
CA SER A 1 -3.94 1.65 22.82
C SER A 1 -4.40 2.93 22.10
N GLY A 2 -3.69 4.06 22.29
CA GLY A 2 -4.07 5.33 21.65
C GLY A 2 -4.06 5.26 20.11
N VAL A 3 -3.33 4.32 19.55
CA VAL A 3 -3.28 4.07 18.10
C VAL A 3 -4.59 3.44 17.61
N GLU A 4 -5.11 2.43 18.29
CA GLU A 4 -6.40 1.81 17.95
C GLU A 4 -7.55 2.78 18.07
N GLU A 5 -7.56 3.63 19.12
CA GLU A 5 -8.58 4.65 19.31
C GLU A 5 -8.56 5.68 18.15
N PHE A 6 -7.38 6.12 17.73
CA PHE A 6 -7.22 7.04 16.61
C PHE A 6 -7.82 6.47 15.30
N TYR A 7 -7.48 5.23 14.93
CA TYR A 7 -8.01 4.62 13.72
C TYR A 7 -9.49 4.25 13.81
N SER A 8 -9.99 3.96 15.03
CA SER A 8 -11.43 3.79 15.26
C SER A 8 -12.21 5.08 14.99
N ILE A 9 -11.68 6.24 15.41
CA ILE A 9 -12.29 7.55 15.13
C ILE A 9 -12.32 7.83 13.63
N ILE A 10 -11.18 7.65 12.95
CA ILE A 10 -11.09 7.84 11.49
C ILE A 10 -12.03 6.87 10.76
N GLY A 11 -12.01 5.60 11.13
CA GLY A 11 -12.87 4.58 10.53
C GLY A 11 -14.35 4.94 10.64
N LYS A 12 -14.80 5.37 11.82
CA LYS A 12 -16.19 5.85 12.01
C LYS A 12 -16.52 7.05 11.14
N ALA A 13 -15.62 8.04 11.07
CA ALA A 13 -15.82 9.23 10.24
C ALA A 13 -15.94 8.90 8.75
N LEU A 14 -15.26 7.85 8.27
CA LEU A 14 -15.28 7.37 6.89
C LEU A 14 -16.36 6.31 6.63
N GLY A 15 -17.09 5.86 7.66
CA GLY A 15 -18.03 4.74 7.57
C GLY A 15 -17.31 3.42 7.30
N MET A 16 -16.07 3.27 7.78
CA MET A 16 -15.22 2.06 7.69
C MET A 16 -15.06 1.48 9.10
N GLU A 17 -15.91 0.54 9.46
CA GLU A 17 -15.99 0.02 10.84
C GLU A 17 -14.94 -1.04 11.17
N TYR A 18 -14.35 -1.66 10.14
CA TYR A 18 -13.36 -2.71 10.28
C TYR A 18 -11.97 -2.17 9.96
N PHE A 19 -10.98 -2.56 10.73
CA PHE A 19 -9.59 -2.18 10.46
C PHE A 19 -8.61 -3.26 10.92
N TYR A 20 -7.46 -3.27 10.29
CA TYR A 20 -6.28 -4.03 10.73
C TYR A 20 -5.06 -3.12 10.75
N ILE A 21 -4.34 -3.15 11.84
CA ILE A 21 -3.10 -2.41 12.06
C ILE A 21 -1.97 -3.43 12.17
N GLY A 22 -0.89 -3.23 11.39
CA GLY A 22 0.32 -4.03 11.53
C GLY A 22 1.08 -3.69 12.81
N ASP A 23 1.80 -4.65 13.34
CA ASP A 23 2.60 -4.52 14.58
C ASP A 23 4.03 -4.03 14.29
N ILE A 24 4.50 -4.18 13.03
CA ILE A 24 5.87 -3.83 12.64
C ILE A 24 5.93 -2.36 12.21
N SER A 25 6.59 -1.54 13.02
CA SER A 25 6.89 -0.16 12.68
C SER A 25 8.01 -0.08 11.65
N SER A 26 7.82 0.70 10.59
CA SER A 26 8.84 0.90 9.56
C SER A 26 9.96 1.81 10.02
N GLY A 27 11.21 1.32 9.92
CA GLY A 27 12.44 2.10 10.08
C GLY A 27 12.87 2.41 11.51
N ASN A 28 14.10 2.09 11.86
CA ASN A 28 14.65 2.33 13.20
C ASN A 28 14.81 3.82 13.53
N HIS A 29 15.18 4.66 12.56
CA HIS A 29 15.40 6.09 12.80
C HIS A 29 14.09 6.86 13.03
N TRP A 30 12.95 6.34 12.62
CA TRP A 30 11.65 6.93 12.92
C TRP A 30 11.20 6.69 14.37
N ILE A 31 11.78 5.71 15.06
CA ILE A 31 11.53 5.47 16.48
C ILE A 31 12.00 6.66 17.32
N GLU A 32 13.09 7.31 16.95
CA GLU A 32 13.61 8.49 17.66
C GLU A 32 12.77 9.75 17.40
N TRP A 33 12.21 9.89 16.20
CA TRP A 33 11.38 11.02 15.79
C TRP A 33 9.91 10.88 16.23
N GLY A 34 9.46 9.67 16.47
CA GLY A 34 8.08 9.35 16.81
C GLY A 34 7.77 9.34 18.30
N LYS A 35 8.60 9.93 19.15
CA LYS A 35 8.22 10.16 20.55
C LYS A 35 7.25 11.32 20.59
N ASP A 36 6.00 11.04 20.96
CA ASP A 36 5.07 12.08 21.35
C ASP A 36 5.58 12.81 22.61
N LYS A 37 4.91 13.90 23.00
CA LYS A 37 5.25 14.68 24.18
C LYS A 37 5.20 13.88 25.49
N THR A 38 4.68 12.64 25.48
CA THR A 38 4.57 11.73 26.61
C THR A 38 5.67 10.66 26.61
N GLY A 39 6.55 10.65 25.60
CA GLY A 39 7.63 9.66 25.45
C GLY A 39 7.14 8.31 24.88
N LYS A 40 5.88 8.21 24.47
CA LYS A 40 5.34 7.03 23.76
C LYS A 40 5.69 7.07 22.28
N TYR A 41 6.07 5.94 21.75
CA TYR A 41 6.42 5.81 20.33
C TYR A 41 5.19 5.98 19.45
N ALA A 42 5.17 7.02 18.62
CA ALA A 42 4.31 7.08 17.46
C ALA A 42 5.02 6.34 16.33
N GLY A 43 4.86 5.01 16.24
CA GLY A 43 5.42 4.23 15.15
C GLY A 43 4.71 4.52 13.82
N LYS A 44 5.39 4.37 12.70
CA LYS A 44 4.77 4.36 11.36
C LYS A 44 4.23 2.95 11.09
N TYR A 45 2.99 2.73 11.42
CA TYR A 45 2.29 1.48 11.19
C TYR A 45 1.51 1.53 9.87
N LYS A 46 1.40 0.38 9.21
CA LYS A 46 0.48 0.22 8.08
C LYS A 46 -0.91 -0.08 8.63
N VAL A 47 -1.91 0.46 7.99
CA VAL A 47 -3.30 0.21 8.35
C VAL A 47 -4.15 0.00 7.10
N ILE A 48 -5.12 -0.88 7.19
CA ILE A 48 -6.19 -1.00 6.21
C ILE A 48 -7.50 -0.79 6.97
N LEU A 49 -8.31 0.16 6.48
CA LEU A 49 -9.69 0.37 6.91
C LEU A 49 -10.63 -0.25 5.88
N SER A 50 -11.73 -0.85 6.32
CA SER A 50 -12.68 -1.52 5.45
C SER A 50 -14.12 -1.23 5.87
N LYS A 51 -15.01 -1.11 4.87
CA LYS A 51 -16.48 -1.09 5.08
C LYS A 51 -17.05 -2.50 5.24
N THR A 52 -16.32 -3.51 4.79
CA THR A 52 -16.73 -4.92 4.87
C THR A 52 -15.91 -5.65 5.92
N PRO A 53 -16.47 -6.69 6.58
CA PRO A 53 -15.75 -7.46 7.56
C PRO A 53 -14.41 -7.98 7.05
N ILE A 54 -13.38 -7.87 7.86
CA ILE A 54 -12.07 -8.49 7.60
C ILE A 54 -12.18 -9.94 8.06
N LEU A 55 -12.04 -10.87 7.11
CA LEU A 55 -12.16 -12.32 7.35
C LEU A 55 -10.86 -12.92 7.87
N GLN A 56 -9.73 -12.45 7.33
CA GLN A 56 -8.38 -12.83 7.76
C GLN A 56 -7.47 -11.63 7.66
N SER A 57 -6.46 -11.61 8.54
CA SER A 57 -5.42 -10.59 8.50
C SER A 57 -4.07 -11.19 8.88
N LYS A 58 -3.01 -10.65 8.30
CA LYS A 58 -1.63 -11.08 8.59
C LYS A 58 -0.66 -9.95 8.23
N GLU A 59 0.44 -9.86 8.98
CA GLU A 59 1.58 -9.05 8.62
C GLU A 59 2.76 -9.93 8.22
N PHE A 60 3.49 -9.52 7.19
CA PHE A 60 4.70 -10.17 6.72
C PHE A 60 5.87 -9.23 6.89
N ALA A 61 6.86 -9.63 7.68
CA ALA A 61 8.16 -8.97 7.67
C ALA A 61 8.81 -9.16 6.29
N LEU A 62 9.42 -8.13 5.77
CA LEU A 62 10.11 -8.14 4.49
C LEU A 62 11.60 -7.97 4.71
N GLU A 63 12.37 -8.89 4.15
CA GLU A 63 13.82 -8.86 4.19
C GLU A 63 14.38 -8.15 2.95
N GLY A 64 15.52 -7.51 3.10
CA GLY A 64 16.20 -6.85 2.00
C GLY A 64 17.01 -5.64 2.43
N LYS A 65 17.75 -5.06 1.47
CA LYS A 65 18.49 -3.81 1.67
C LYS A 65 17.53 -2.63 1.77
N GLY A 66 17.83 -1.71 2.66
CA GLY A 66 17.05 -0.50 2.89
C GLY A 66 16.74 -0.31 4.36
N TRP A 67 15.50 0.04 4.66
CA TRP A 67 15.09 0.25 6.04
C TRP A 67 15.03 -1.06 6.82
N THR A 68 15.44 -1.01 8.06
CA THR A 68 15.15 -2.08 9.00
C THR A 68 13.65 -2.15 9.28
N HIS A 69 13.13 -3.35 9.49
CA HIS A 69 11.71 -3.58 9.80
C HIS A 69 10.71 -3.18 8.69
N SER A 70 11.05 -3.45 7.43
CA SER A 70 10.07 -3.39 6.35
C SER A 70 9.02 -4.47 6.51
N SER A 71 7.78 -4.16 6.20
CA SER A 71 6.68 -5.13 6.24
C SER A 71 5.57 -4.77 5.26
N THR A 72 4.70 -5.72 5.00
CA THR A 72 3.41 -5.51 4.37
C THR A 72 2.31 -6.17 5.19
N ILE A 73 1.18 -5.52 5.30
CA ILE A 73 -0.02 -6.11 5.91
C ILE A 73 -0.96 -6.63 4.84
N ARG A 74 -1.63 -7.73 5.14
CA ARG A 74 -2.58 -8.41 4.27
C ARG A 74 -3.92 -8.56 4.98
N ILE A 75 -5.00 -8.28 4.28
CA ILE A 75 -6.34 -8.65 4.72
C ILE A 75 -7.08 -9.41 3.63
N GLU A 76 -8.02 -10.24 4.04
CA GLU A 76 -9.05 -10.81 3.18
C GLU A 76 -10.41 -10.27 3.56
N THR A 77 -11.22 -9.96 2.56
CA THR A 77 -12.61 -9.55 2.73
C THR A 77 -13.47 -10.07 1.59
N LYS A 78 -14.79 -9.89 1.71
CA LYS A 78 -15.74 -10.31 0.69
C LYS A 78 -16.62 -9.14 0.25
N ILE A 79 -16.60 -8.82 -1.04
CA ILE A 79 -17.40 -7.76 -1.64
C ILE A 79 -18.26 -8.39 -2.74
N LYS A 80 -19.60 -8.21 -2.69
CA LYS A 80 -20.54 -8.80 -3.66
C LYS A 80 -20.30 -10.30 -3.87
N ASN A 81 -20.09 -11.06 -2.80
CA ASN A 81 -19.79 -12.50 -2.82
C ASN A 81 -18.45 -12.89 -3.50
N LYS A 82 -17.59 -11.94 -3.83
CA LYS A 82 -16.24 -12.22 -4.35
C LYS A 82 -15.20 -11.97 -3.27
N GLU A 83 -14.29 -12.92 -3.11
CA GLU A 83 -13.17 -12.79 -2.20
C GLU A 83 -12.11 -11.89 -2.81
N LEU A 84 -11.61 -10.95 -2.01
CA LEU A 84 -10.55 -10.01 -2.34
C LEU A 84 -9.50 -10.02 -1.26
N THR A 85 -8.26 -9.95 -1.69
CA THR A 85 -7.10 -9.81 -0.82
C THR A 85 -6.46 -8.44 -1.06
N PHE A 86 -6.22 -7.70 0.01
CA PHE A 86 -5.58 -6.41 -0.03
C PHE A 86 -4.25 -6.46 0.72
N TYR A 87 -3.24 -5.89 0.11
CA TYR A 87 -1.96 -5.60 0.74
C TYR A 87 -1.77 -4.10 0.89
N SER A 88 -1.29 -3.65 2.05
CA SER A 88 -0.82 -2.28 2.25
C SER A 88 0.64 -2.31 2.66
N LEU A 89 1.45 -1.47 2.03
CA LEU A 89 2.89 -1.42 2.23
C LEU A 89 3.42 0.01 2.28
N HIS A 90 4.60 0.13 2.86
CA HIS A 90 5.51 1.25 2.71
C HIS A 90 6.91 0.65 2.80
N ILE A 91 7.60 0.59 1.68
CA ILE A 91 8.89 -0.08 1.54
C ILE A 91 9.97 0.89 1.07
N PRO A 92 11.25 0.62 1.36
CA PRO A 92 12.34 1.44 0.84
C PRO A 92 12.43 1.30 -0.68
N GLY A 93 12.73 2.39 -1.34
CA GLY A 93 13.09 2.37 -2.75
C GLY A 93 14.34 1.53 -2.98
N SER A 94 14.39 0.86 -4.13
CA SER A 94 15.48 -0.03 -4.51
C SER A 94 16.57 0.65 -5.32
N ALA A 95 16.41 1.95 -5.64
CA ALA A 95 17.27 2.68 -6.58
C ALA A 95 17.45 1.95 -7.93
N GLY A 96 16.41 1.23 -8.37
CA GLY A 96 16.40 0.45 -9.60
C GLY A 96 17.09 -0.92 -9.50
N VAL A 97 17.69 -1.28 -8.37
CA VAL A 97 18.32 -2.58 -8.15
C VAL A 97 17.30 -3.57 -7.57
N VAL A 98 17.11 -4.71 -8.21
CA VAL A 98 16.16 -5.74 -7.77
C VAL A 98 16.80 -6.71 -6.77
N GLU A 99 18.03 -7.16 -7.05
CA GLU A 99 18.68 -8.20 -6.25
C GLU A 99 18.94 -7.75 -4.80
N GLY A 100 18.46 -8.55 -3.85
CA GLY A 100 18.57 -8.26 -2.42
C GLY A 100 17.69 -7.08 -1.96
N SER A 101 16.76 -6.59 -2.80
CA SER A 101 15.83 -5.53 -2.41
C SER A 101 14.63 -6.06 -1.65
N VAL A 102 14.00 -5.19 -0.86
CA VAL A 102 12.73 -5.49 -0.20
C VAL A 102 11.63 -5.78 -1.23
N MET A 103 11.66 -5.14 -2.41
CA MET A 103 10.74 -5.41 -3.50
C MET A 103 10.82 -6.87 -3.97
N LYS A 104 12.04 -7.40 -4.16
CA LYS A 104 12.20 -8.80 -4.56
C LYS A 104 11.66 -9.75 -3.50
N ASN A 105 11.91 -9.48 -2.24
CA ASN A 105 11.37 -10.28 -1.14
C ASN A 105 9.84 -10.23 -1.09
N LEU A 106 9.23 -9.04 -1.24
CA LEU A 106 7.78 -8.87 -1.34
C LEU A 106 7.20 -9.74 -2.46
N VAL A 107 7.78 -9.69 -3.65
CA VAL A 107 7.28 -10.44 -4.81
C VAL A 107 7.43 -11.95 -4.59
N ASP A 108 8.65 -12.43 -4.35
CA ASP A 108 8.97 -13.86 -4.38
C ASP A 108 8.46 -14.63 -3.16
N VAL A 109 8.47 -13.97 -2.00
CA VAL A 109 8.17 -14.65 -0.72
C VAL A 109 6.71 -14.44 -0.30
N VAL A 110 6.11 -13.31 -0.68
CA VAL A 110 4.75 -12.97 -0.27
C VAL A 110 3.77 -13.10 -1.43
N LEU A 111 3.90 -12.26 -2.46
CA LEU A 111 2.87 -12.14 -3.50
C LEU A 111 2.76 -13.38 -4.39
N MET A 112 3.89 -13.96 -4.82
CA MET A 112 3.90 -15.15 -5.69
C MET A 112 3.48 -16.43 -4.96
N LYS A 113 3.44 -16.41 -3.63
CA LYS A 113 2.94 -17.53 -2.81
C LYS A 113 1.49 -17.37 -2.39
N ASP A 114 0.89 -16.20 -2.61
CA ASP A 114 -0.52 -15.98 -2.35
C ASP A 114 -1.37 -16.59 -3.47
N THR A 115 -2.21 -17.53 -3.12
CA THR A 115 -3.11 -18.25 -4.05
C THR A 115 -4.44 -17.54 -4.26
N SER A 116 -4.63 -16.37 -3.68
CA SER A 116 -5.85 -15.58 -3.81
C SER A 116 -6.10 -15.20 -5.27
N LYS A 117 -7.33 -15.36 -5.72
CA LYS A 117 -7.70 -15.05 -7.11
C LYS A 117 -7.63 -13.56 -7.43
N ARG A 118 -7.94 -12.70 -6.46
CA ARG A 118 -8.03 -11.24 -6.63
C ARG A 118 -7.18 -10.55 -5.58
N ILE A 119 -6.04 -10.04 -6.02
CA ILE A 119 -5.07 -9.38 -5.16
C ILE A 119 -4.93 -7.92 -5.58
N ILE A 120 -5.03 -7.04 -4.60
CA ILE A 120 -4.80 -5.60 -4.72
C ILE A 120 -3.64 -5.24 -3.79
N VAL A 121 -2.58 -4.64 -4.33
CA VAL A 121 -1.42 -4.18 -3.58
C VAL A 121 -1.36 -2.66 -3.64
N MET A 122 -1.33 -1.99 -2.51
CA MET A 122 -1.38 -0.53 -2.46
C MET A 122 -0.41 0.05 -1.42
N GLY A 123 0.09 1.22 -1.70
CA GLY A 123 0.96 1.97 -0.79
C GLY A 123 2.11 2.67 -1.49
N ASP A 124 3.07 3.08 -0.67
CA ASP A 124 4.30 3.73 -1.10
C ASP A 124 5.38 2.70 -1.42
N PHE A 125 5.70 2.57 -2.69
CA PHE A 125 6.76 1.69 -3.19
C PHE A 125 8.14 2.35 -3.18
N ASN A 126 8.19 3.69 -3.04
CA ASN A 126 9.39 4.50 -3.14
C ASN A 126 10.21 4.27 -4.44
N ASP A 127 9.55 3.75 -5.47
CA ASP A 127 10.11 3.47 -6.79
C ASP A 127 9.16 3.95 -7.88
N LEU A 128 9.69 4.63 -8.89
CA LEU A 128 8.91 5.05 -10.06
C LEU A 128 8.57 3.85 -10.96
N PRO A 129 7.46 3.90 -11.70
CA PRO A 129 6.99 2.78 -12.54
C PRO A 129 8.03 2.23 -13.53
N GLU A 130 8.91 3.08 -14.04
CA GLU A 130 9.96 2.72 -15.00
C GLU A 130 11.18 2.04 -14.38
N THR A 131 11.31 2.00 -13.05
CA THR A 131 12.45 1.37 -12.39
C THR A 131 12.43 -0.16 -12.54
N ASN A 132 13.60 -0.77 -12.51
CA ASN A 132 13.73 -2.23 -12.57
C ASN A 132 12.93 -2.93 -11.46
N ALA A 133 12.81 -2.32 -10.28
CA ALA A 133 12.06 -2.87 -9.17
C ALA A 133 10.56 -2.91 -9.46
N MET A 134 9.98 -1.81 -9.96
CA MET A 134 8.58 -1.79 -10.35
C MET A 134 8.32 -2.68 -11.58
N GLN A 135 9.23 -2.73 -12.54
CA GLN A 135 9.13 -3.67 -13.67
C GLN A 135 9.18 -5.13 -13.19
N TYR A 136 9.91 -5.44 -12.12
CA TYR A 136 9.93 -6.79 -11.56
C TYR A 136 8.55 -7.23 -11.06
N ILE A 137 7.84 -6.41 -10.29
CA ILE A 137 6.47 -6.73 -9.84
C ILE A 137 5.49 -6.76 -11.01
N PHE A 138 5.60 -5.88 -12.01
CA PHE A 138 4.75 -5.88 -13.20
C PHE A 138 4.94 -7.16 -14.05
N ASN A 139 6.18 -7.63 -14.19
CA ASN A 139 6.52 -8.87 -14.89
C ASN A 139 6.09 -10.12 -14.10
N SER A 140 5.91 -10.00 -12.80
CA SER A 140 5.41 -11.06 -11.92
C SER A 140 3.89 -11.19 -11.90
N GLY A 141 3.18 -10.53 -12.82
CA GLY A 141 1.75 -10.72 -13.02
C GLY A 141 0.87 -9.63 -12.42
N PHE A 142 1.43 -8.50 -12.03
CA PHE A 142 0.68 -7.32 -11.58
C PHE A 142 0.67 -6.23 -12.66
N LYS A 143 -0.30 -5.33 -12.57
CA LYS A 143 -0.37 -4.09 -13.35
C LYS A 143 -0.84 -2.95 -12.46
N SER A 144 -0.48 -1.73 -12.82
CA SER A 144 -1.01 -0.55 -12.18
C SER A 144 -2.48 -0.33 -12.54
N VAL A 145 -3.25 0.27 -11.65
CA VAL A 145 -4.60 0.76 -11.99
C VAL A 145 -4.56 1.80 -13.10
N TRP A 146 -3.45 2.51 -13.26
CA TRP A 146 -3.25 3.48 -14.33
C TRP A 146 -3.22 2.86 -15.73
N ASP A 147 -2.83 1.59 -15.86
CA ASP A 147 -2.76 0.88 -17.14
C ASP A 147 -4.15 0.63 -17.77
N ASP A 148 -5.22 0.72 -16.99
CA ASP A 148 -6.59 0.53 -17.45
C ASP A 148 -7.32 1.85 -17.75
N VAL A 149 -6.79 2.98 -17.31
CA VAL A 149 -7.44 4.29 -17.41
C VAL A 149 -7.00 5.01 -18.68
N GLU A 150 -7.96 5.35 -19.54
CA GLU A 150 -7.71 6.15 -20.74
C GLU A 150 -7.21 7.55 -20.33
N ASP A 151 -6.20 8.05 -21.04
CA ASP A 151 -5.59 9.36 -20.76
C ASP A 151 -5.14 9.56 -19.29
N ALA A 152 -4.64 8.48 -18.66
CA ALA A 152 -4.26 8.48 -17.25
C ALA A 152 -3.36 9.65 -16.82
N GLU A 153 -2.50 10.13 -17.72
CA GLU A 153 -1.58 11.24 -17.45
C GLU A 153 -2.28 12.54 -17.01
N GLN A 154 -3.54 12.74 -17.39
CA GLN A 154 -4.35 13.91 -16.99
C GLN A 154 -4.75 13.87 -15.53
N TYR A 155 -4.81 12.69 -14.95
CA TYR A 155 -5.30 12.46 -13.60
C TYR A 155 -4.18 12.19 -12.59
N ILE A 156 -2.92 12.17 -13.07
CA ILE A 156 -1.74 11.96 -12.22
C ILE A 156 -1.23 13.31 -11.75
N ASP A 157 -1.25 13.51 -10.44
CA ASP A 157 -0.58 14.67 -9.86
C ASP A 157 0.94 14.48 -9.92
N LYS A 158 1.61 15.36 -10.67
CA LYS A 158 3.06 15.31 -10.89
C LYS A 158 3.87 15.99 -9.78
N TYR A 159 3.24 16.23 -8.62
CA TYR A 159 3.93 16.88 -7.52
C TYR A 159 5.05 15.99 -6.95
N LYS A 160 6.18 16.58 -6.74
CA LYS A 160 7.44 16.21 -6.06
C LYS A 160 7.94 14.75 -6.16
N TYR A 161 7.10 13.74 -5.93
CA TYR A 161 7.51 12.33 -5.86
C TYR A 161 7.00 11.47 -7.02
N GLY A 162 6.22 12.03 -7.93
CA GLY A 162 5.70 11.28 -9.08
C GLY A 162 4.75 10.15 -8.65
N GLN A 163 4.91 8.99 -9.27
CA GLN A 163 4.06 7.81 -9.06
C GLN A 163 4.73 6.76 -8.14
N ILE A 164 5.39 7.17 -7.07
CA ILE A 164 5.96 6.22 -6.10
C ILE A 164 4.88 5.56 -5.24
N ASP A 165 3.73 6.23 -5.07
CA ASP A 165 2.51 5.63 -4.54
C ASP A 165 1.74 4.95 -5.67
N ASN A 166 1.30 3.72 -5.46
CA ASN A 166 0.58 2.99 -6.49
C ASN A 166 -0.50 2.06 -5.92
N ILE A 167 -1.47 1.73 -6.76
CA ILE A 167 -2.43 0.65 -6.54
C ILE A 167 -2.24 -0.34 -7.68
N LEU A 168 -1.86 -1.56 -7.34
CA LEU A 168 -1.63 -2.63 -8.30
C LEU A 168 -2.72 -3.68 -8.17
N ILE A 169 -3.08 -4.29 -9.29
CA ILE A 169 -4.01 -5.44 -9.35
C ILE A 169 -3.35 -6.59 -10.09
N ASN A 170 -3.63 -7.83 -9.68
CA ASN A 170 -3.11 -8.97 -10.42
C ASN A 170 -3.84 -9.15 -11.76
N LYS A 171 -3.07 -9.33 -12.85
CA LYS A 171 -3.54 -9.33 -14.26
C LYS A 171 -4.61 -10.38 -14.54
N ASN A 172 -4.49 -11.56 -13.95
CA ASN A 172 -5.38 -12.70 -14.22
C ASN A 172 -6.64 -12.74 -13.32
N SER A 173 -6.91 -11.69 -12.58
CA SER A 173 -8.03 -11.61 -11.63
C SER A 173 -9.39 -11.38 -12.26
N GLY A 174 -9.40 -10.85 -13.48
CA GLY A 174 -10.60 -10.27 -14.11
C GLY A 174 -10.97 -8.89 -13.55
N MET A 175 -10.14 -8.31 -12.68
CA MET A 175 -10.31 -6.94 -12.20
C MET A 175 -9.82 -5.93 -13.23
N LYS A 176 -10.49 -4.78 -13.27
CA LYS A 176 -10.11 -3.64 -14.11
C LYS A 176 -10.37 -2.35 -13.36
N ALA A 177 -9.46 -1.40 -13.45
CA ALA A 177 -9.73 -0.04 -12.99
C ALA A 177 -10.63 0.69 -14.01
N GLU A 178 -11.72 1.25 -13.52
CA GLU A 178 -12.61 2.10 -14.32
C GLU A 178 -12.14 3.54 -14.28
N ILE A 179 -11.70 4.00 -13.11
CA ILE A 179 -11.22 5.35 -12.85
C ILE A 179 -10.05 5.25 -11.86
N ALA A 180 -9.03 6.07 -12.08
CA ALA A 180 -8.00 6.36 -11.09
C ALA A 180 -7.65 7.85 -11.14
N TYR A 181 -7.32 8.43 -10.00
CA TYR A 181 -6.77 9.79 -9.95
C TYR A 181 -5.88 9.96 -8.72
N SER A 182 -4.94 10.88 -8.81
CA SER A 182 -4.19 11.37 -7.67
C SER A 182 -4.43 12.86 -7.46
N ILE A 183 -4.45 13.30 -6.22
CA ILE A 183 -4.68 14.70 -5.86
C ILE A 183 -3.69 15.11 -4.78
N PHE A 184 -2.98 16.21 -5.05
CA PHE A 184 -2.18 16.90 -4.07
C PHE A 184 -2.67 18.36 -3.91
N LYS A 185 -3.07 18.72 -2.69
CA LYS A 185 -3.46 20.10 -2.37
C LYS A 185 -2.45 20.72 -1.42
N LYS A 186 -1.53 21.48 -1.97
CA LYS A 186 -0.41 22.08 -1.23
C LYS A 186 -0.85 22.91 -0.01
N ASP A 187 -1.95 23.63 -0.11
CA ASP A 187 -2.38 24.59 0.94
C ASP A 187 -3.08 23.92 2.13
N ILE A 188 -3.55 22.68 1.96
CA ILE A 188 -4.26 21.92 3.01
C ILE A 188 -3.71 20.51 3.18
N SER A 189 -2.49 20.28 2.68
CA SER A 189 -1.89 18.96 2.69
C SER A 189 -1.53 18.51 4.11
N LEU A 190 -2.08 17.38 4.52
CA LEU A 190 -1.71 16.64 5.73
C LEU A 190 -0.59 15.63 5.45
N SER A 191 -0.14 15.51 4.21
CA SER A 191 0.90 14.61 3.73
C SER A 191 1.74 15.32 2.70
N ASP A 192 2.97 14.91 2.53
CA ASP A 192 3.87 15.30 1.45
C ASP A 192 3.70 14.40 0.20
N HIS A 193 2.78 13.44 0.24
CA HIS A 193 2.37 12.58 -0.87
C HIS A 193 0.97 12.94 -1.39
N PRO A 194 0.72 12.76 -2.70
CA PRO A 194 -0.62 12.84 -3.26
C PRO A 194 -1.53 11.76 -2.68
N PHE A 195 -2.81 12.09 -2.51
CA PHE A 195 -3.83 11.08 -2.26
C PHE A 195 -4.15 10.33 -3.56
N LEU A 196 -4.02 9.01 -3.53
CA LEU A 196 -4.34 8.13 -4.66
C LEU A 196 -5.66 7.40 -4.44
N TRP A 197 -6.53 7.42 -5.45
CA TRP A 197 -7.83 6.75 -5.44
C TRP A 197 -8.10 6.02 -6.75
N SER A 198 -8.78 4.88 -6.65
CA SER A 198 -9.23 4.13 -7.83
C SER A 198 -10.57 3.43 -7.59
N LYS A 199 -11.40 3.38 -8.65
CA LYS A 199 -12.60 2.52 -8.72
C LYS A 199 -12.27 1.28 -9.53
N ILE A 200 -12.26 0.14 -8.85
CA ILE A 200 -11.94 -1.16 -9.45
C ILE A 200 -13.23 -1.96 -9.65
N ILE A 201 -13.47 -2.39 -10.88
CA ILE A 201 -14.52 -3.37 -11.22
C ILE A 201 -13.99 -4.76 -10.93
N ILE A 202 -14.81 -5.56 -10.24
CA ILE A 202 -14.49 -6.93 -9.79
C ILE A 202 -15.45 -7.95 -10.38
#